data_e0889785fdbe67ec04f224b8b1b33011
#
_entry.id   e0889785fdbe67ec04f224b8b1b33011
#
_cell.length_a   1.000
_cell.length_b   1.000
_cell.length_c   1.000
_cell.angle_alpha   90.00
_cell.angle_beta   90.00
_cell.angle_gamma   90.00
#
_symmetry.space_group_name_H-M   'P 1'
#
loop_
_entity.id
_entity.type
_entity.pdbx_description
1 polymer ?
#
loop_
_entity_poly.entity_id
_entity_poly.type
_entity_poly.pdbx_seq_one_letter_code
_entity_poly.pdbx_strand_id
1 'polypeptide(L)'
;MTREATHRAIEAVWRIEAPKIIARAARVVRDVGVAEELAQDTLVAALEHWPVDGVPDNPAAWLMTAVKRRALDRVRQESLHAAKRDQLGHEMDALEAHVVPDIADALADASDDDIGDDLLRLIFTSCHPVLSTDARVALTLRLLGGLTTGEIARAFLTPEPTIAQRIVRAKRTLAAAHVPFEVPAADARPARLASVLEVIYLVFNEGHAATSGDDWTRPALCDEALRLGRVLAGLAPDESEVLGLVALMELQASRMHARTDAQGRPVLLLDQDRSRWDPLLIRRGLAALERATKLGGVRGPYALQAALAACHARARQASDTDWSQIVALYDALAEVAPSPVVELNRAVAVGMAFGPAAALELVDALRDDPALARYHWLPSVRGDLLAKLGRADEAKAEFRRAAELTRNERERELLLRRATDA
;
A
#
# COMPACT_ATOMS: atom_id res chain seq x y z
N MET A 1 37.28 -4.81 0.60
CA MET A 1 36.20 -4.55 -0.40
C MET A 1 36.48 -3.25 -1.15
N THR A 2 36.07 -3.10 -2.43
CA THR A 2 36.15 -1.80 -3.11
C THR A 2 35.11 -0.84 -2.50
N ARG A 3 35.39 0.47 -2.53
CA ARG A 3 34.46 1.49 -2.03
C ARG A 3 33.05 1.36 -2.64
N GLU A 4 33.00 1.02 -3.92
CA GLU A 4 31.74 0.79 -4.63
C GLU A 4 30.98 -0.46 -4.13
N ALA A 5 31.71 -1.53 -3.81
CA ALA A 5 31.10 -2.73 -3.23
C ALA A 5 30.56 -2.46 -1.81
N THR A 6 31.27 -1.63 -1.02
CA THR A 6 30.81 -1.19 0.30
C THR A 6 29.54 -0.34 0.20
N HIS A 7 29.46 0.61 -0.73
CA HIS A 7 28.24 1.42 -0.95
C HIS A 7 27.05 0.57 -1.33
N ARG A 8 27.20 -0.41 -2.23
CA ARG A 8 26.13 -1.34 -2.58
C ARG A 8 25.66 -2.18 -1.39
N ALA A 9 26.60 -2.61 -0.54
CA ALA A 9 26.24 -3.34 0.69
C ALA A 9 25.45 -2.46 1.66
N ILE A 10 25.87 -1.19 1.85
CA ILE A 10 25.13 -0.21 2.68
C ILE A 10 23.71 -0.02 2.14
N GLU A 11 23.56 0.21 0.84
CA GLU A 11 22.25 0.41 0.21
C GLU A 11 21.34 -0.81 0.39
N ALA A 12 21.86 -2.02 0.19
CA ALA A 12 21.11 -3.25 0.36
C ALA A 12 20.64 -3.45 1.81
N VAL A 13 21.53 -3.24 2.80
CA VAL A 13 21.19 -3.34 4.22
C VAL A 13 20.18 -2.24 4.60
N TRP A 14 20.40 -1.02 4.16
CA TRP A 14 19.51 0.11 4.46
C TRP A 14 18.09 -0.13 3.96
N ARG A 15 17.93 -0.61 2.73
CA ARG A 15 16.61 -0.89 2.14
C ARG A 15 15.79 -1.87 2.97
N ILE A 16 16.45 -2.82 3.64
CA ILE A 16 15.80 -3.84 4.48
C ILE A 16 15.55 -3.31 5.90
N GLU A 17 16.53 -2.60 6.48
CA GLU A 17 16.54 -2.29 7.91
C GLU A 17 16.01 -0.87 8.24
N ALA A 18 15.96 0.05 7.28
CA ALA A 18 15.53 1.44 7.52
C ALA A 18 14.19 1.56 8.26
N PRO A 19 13.12 0.81 7.92
CA PRO A 19 11.86 0.89 8.66
C PRO A 19 11.99 0.53 10.14
N LYS A 20 12.78 -0.49 10.46
CA LYS A 20 13.02 -0.92 11.85
C LYS A 20 13.86 0.10 12.62
N ILE A 21 14.86 0.68 11.94
CA ILE A 21 15.73 1.73 12.52
C ILE A 21 14.90 2.98 12.82
N ILE A 22 14.05 3.42 11.90
CA ILE A 22 13.14 4.55 12.09
C ILE A 22 12.16 4.26 13.23
N ALA A 23 11.54 3.06 13.24
CA ALA A 23 10.61 2.65 14.28
C ALA A 23 11.26 2.66 15.68
N ARG A 24 12.47 2.14 15.80
CA ARG A 24 13.24 2.16 17.06
C ARG A 24 13.57 3.59 17.51
N ALA A 25 13.97 4.47 16.61
CA ALA A 25 14.20 5.88 16.92
C ALA A 25 12.90 6.56 17.37
N ALA A 26 11.78 6.33 16.64
CA ALA A 26 10.48 6.91 16.95
C ALA A 26 9.94 6.50 18.33
N ARG A 27 10.23 5.27 18.78
CA ARG A 27 9.92 4.82 20.14
C ARG A 27 10.57 5.71 21.20
N VAL A 28 11.80 6.17 20.94
CA VAL A 28 12.58 6.98 21.88
C VAL A 28 12.17 8.45 21.82
N VAL A 29 12.17 9.04 20.61
CA VAL A 29 11.94 10.48 20.43
C VAL A 29 10.46 10.84 20.31
N ARG A 30 9.56 9.87 20.11
CA ARG A 30 8.10 10.02 19.96
C ARG A 30 7.67 10.98 18.84
N ASP A 31 8.56 11.24 17.88
CA ASP A 31 8.32 12.02 16.70
C ASP A 31 8.92 11.31 15.47
N VAL A 32 8.06 10.98 14.49
CA VAL A 32 8.49 10.24 13.29
C VAL A 32 9.35 11.09 12.35
N GLY A 33 9.24 12.41 12.41
CA GLY A 33 10.09 13.33 11.64
C GLY A 33 11.50 13.33 12.16
N VAL A 34 11.67 13.52 13.46
CA VAL A 34 12.96 13.46 14.16
C VAL A 34 13.56 12.05 14.04
N ALA A 35 12.75 11.02 14.17
CA ALA A 35 13.20 9.63 14.03
C ALA A 35 13.80 9.35 12.63
N GLU A 36 13.17 9.84 11.56
CA GLU A 36 13.69 9.68 10.20
C GLU A 36 15.02 10.46 10.04
N GLU A 37 15.14 11.68 10.57
CA GLU A 37 16.38 12.45 10.53
C GLU A 37 17.52 11.68 11.21
N LEU A 38 17.31 11.17 12.42
CA LEU A 38 18.31 10.38 13.16
C LEU A 38 18.68 9.07 12.43
N ALA A 39 17.72 8.46 11.76
CA ALA A 39 17.97 7.29 10.92
C ALA A 39 18.84 7.66 9.71
N GLN A 40 18.59 8.79 9.05
CA GLN A 40 19.40 9.28 7.94
C GLN A 40 20.82 9.67 8.40
N ASP A 41 20.97 10.32 9.55
CA ASP A 41 22.30 10.60 10.15
C ASP A 41 23.08 9.31 10.45
N THR A 42 22.35 8.24 10.79
CA THR A 42 22.95 6.92 11.00
C THR A 42 23.44 6.30 9.69
N LEU A 43 22.68 6.48 8.60
CA LEU A 43 23.11 6.07 7.26
C LEU A 43 24.35 6.83 6.81
N VAL A 44 24.38 8.15 7.02
CA VAL A 44 25.55 9.00 6.70
C VAL A 44 26.78 8.49 7.45
N ALA A 45 26.66 8.19 8.74
CA ALA A 45 27.77 7.61 9.50
C ALA A 45 28.25 6.25 8.95
N ALA A 46 27.34 5.40 8.50
CA ALA A 46 27.74 4.14 7.84
C ALA A 46 28.50 4.40 6.53
N LEU A 47 28.07 5.39 5.73
CA LEU A 47 28.75 5.81 4.50
C LEU A 47 30.14 6.41 4.73
N GLU A 48 30.37 7.02 5.89
CA GLU A 48 31.66 7.58 6.28
C GLU A 48 32.61 6.51 6.87
N HIS A 49 32.10 5.65 7.75
CA HIS A 49 32.93 4.71 8.52
C HIS A 49 33.20 3.40 7.78
N TRP A 50 32.20 2.76 7.17
CA TRP A 50 32.37 1.42 6.59
C TRP A 50 33.31 1.36 5.38
N PRO A 51 33.48 2.40 4.54
CA PRO A 51 34.54 2.38 3.52
C PRO A 51 35.96 2.39 4.09
N VAL A 52 36.16 2.86 5.33
CA VAL A 52 37.47 2.95 6.00
C VAL A 52 37.71 1.74 6.92
N ASP A 53 36.73 1.43 7.77
CA ASP A 53 36.86 0.44 8.85
C ASP A 53 36.44 -0.96 8.42
N GLY A 54 35.78 -1.07 7.24
CA GLY A 54 35.13 -2.30 6.76
C GLY A 54 33.66 -2.38 7.14
N VAL A 55 32.91 -3.19 6.40
CA VAL A 55 31.51 -3.50 6.74
C VAL A 55 31.50 -4.38 7.99
N PRO A 56 30.76 -4.02 9.04
CA PRO A 56 30.64 -4.83 10.24
C PRO A 56 30.13 -6.25 9.96
N ASP A 57 30.47 -7.24 10.78
CA ASP A 57 29.94 -8.61 10.68
C ASP A 57 28.40 -8.64 10.81
N ASN A 58 27.84 -7.74 11.63
CA ASN A 58 26.39 -7.54 11.74
C ASN A 58 26.02 -6.07 11.48
N PRO A 59 25.84 -5.70 10.20
CA PRO A 59 25.52 -4.32 9.82
C PRO A 59 24.21 -3.80 10.42
N ALA A 60 23.18 -4.64 10.53
CA ALA A 60 21.88 -4.30 11.09
C ALA A 60 22.01 -3.91 12.58
N ALA A 61 22.75 -4.69 13.37
CA ALA A 61 22.99 -4.42 14.79
C ALA A 61 23.80 -3.13 14.98
N TRP A 62 24.78 -2.88 14.12
CA TRP A 62 25.55 -1.61 14.15
C TRP A 62 24.65 -0.39 13.94
N LEU A 63 23.81 -0.42 12.89
CA LEU A 63 22.86 0.67 12.59
C LEU A 63 21.86 0.86 13.73
N MET A 64 21.34 -0.22 14.29
CA MET A 64 20.38 -0.19 15.40
C MET A 64 21.01 0.43 16.67
N THR A 65 22.25 0.09 16.98
CA THR A 65 22.99 0.65 18.11
C THR A 65 23.31 2.13 17.89
N ALA A 66 23.71 2.50 16.68
CA ALA A 66 24.04 3.87 16.33
C ALA A 66 22.81 4.79 16.40
N VAL A 67 21.66 4.36 15.88
CA VAL A 67 20.43 5.16 15.95
C VAL A 67 19.92 5.29 17.39
N LYS A 68 20.00 4.21 18.19
CA LYS A 68 19.61 4.23 19.61
C LYS A 68 20.40 5.28 20.38
N ARG A 69 21.72 5.32 20.21
CA ARG A 69 22.60 6.32 20.85
C ARG A 69 22.20 7.73 20.46
N ARG A 70 22.04 8.01 19.14
CA ARG A 70 21.63 9.33 18.65
C ARG A 70 20.27 9.77 19.20
N ALA A 71 19.31 8.85 19.27
CA ALA A 71 17.99 9.13 19.81
C ALA A 71 18.04 9.49 21.29
N LEU A 72 18.82 8.76 22.09
CA LEU A 72 19.04 9.08 23.51
C LEU A 72 19.74 10.41 23.71
N ASP A 73 20.78 10.70 22.93
CA ASP A 73 21.51 11.97 23.01
C ASP A 73 20.60 13.14 22.64
N ARG A 74 19.70 12.97 21.65
CA ARG A 74 18.70 13.97 21.28
C ARG A 74 17.75 14.28 22.42
N VAL A 75 17.17 13.27 23.06
CA VAL A 75 16.27 13.44 24.21
C VAL A 75 16.97 14.13 25.37
N ARG A 76 18.23 13.74 25.68
CA ARG A 76 19.05 14.40 26.72
C ARG A 76 19.27 15.88 26.42
N GLN A 77 19.61 16.21 25.18
CA GLN A 77 19.82 17.62 24.78
C GLN A 77 18.52 18.43 24.90
N GLU A 78 17.37 17.89 24.47
CA GLU A 78 16.09 18.56 24.60
C GLU A 78 15.69 18.80 26.05
N SER A 79 15.93 17.81 26.94
CA SER A 79 15.68 17.94 28.37
C SER A 79 16.57 19.01 29.01
N LEU A 80 17.85 19.06 28.62
CA LEU A 80 18.78 20.10 29.09
C LEU A 80 18.37 21.50 28.60
N HIS A 81 17.91 21.61 27.36
CA HIS A 81 17.40 22.87 26.80
C HIS A 81 16.09 23.32 27.46
N ALA A 82 15.20 22.39 27.80
CA ALA A 82 13.97 22.67 28.54
C ALA A 82 14.33 23.19 29.97
N ALA A 83 15.16 22.47 30.69
CA ALA A 83 15.62 22.90 32.04
C ALA A 83 16.29 24.27 32.03
N LYS A 84 17.13 24.58 31.03
CA LYS A 84 17.75 25.93 30.91
C LYS A 84 16.72 27.02 30.58
N ARG A 85 15.67 26.73 29.79
CA ARG A 85 14.60 27.70 29.53
C ARG A 85 13.76 27.97 30.77
N ASP A 86 13.47 26.92 31.55
CA ASP A 86 12.74 27.06 32.82
C ASP A 86 13.57 27.84 33.87
N GLN A 87 14.91 27.64 33.91
CA GLN A 87 15.81 28.42 34.77
C GLN A 87 15.90 29.90 34.37
N LEU A 88 15.78 30.21 33.07
CA LEU A 88 15.75 31.61 32.59
C LEU A 88 14.38 32.27 32.77
N GLY A 89 13.32 31.47 32.99
CA GLY A 89 11.92 31.96 33.20
C GLY A 89 11.56 32.12 34.68
N HIS A 90 12.30 31.53 35.62
CA HIS A 90 12.01 31.56 37.07
C HIS A 90 13.25 31.90 37.88
N GLU A 91 13.45 33.19 38.09
CA GLU A 91 14.06 33.63 39.35
C GLU A 91 12.94 33.59 40.40
N MET A 92 12.86 32.52 41.13
CA MET A 92 12.12 32.20 42.38
C MET A 92 11.22 30.96 42.21
N ASP A 93 11.77 29.83 42.47
CA ASP A 93 11.36 28.89 43.50
C ASP A 93 12.25 27.64 43.38
N ALA A 94 12.95 27.42 44.45
CA ALA A 94 13.91 26.34 44.59
C ALA A 94 13.22 25.01 44.84
N LEU A 95 13.89 23.94 44.38
CA LEU A 95 13.74 22.54 44.80
C LEU A 95 12.39 21.84 44.48
N GLU A 96 12.24 21.39 43.24
CA GLU A 96 11.82 20.02 43.02
C GLU A 96 12.63 19.45 41.86
N ALA A 97 13.57 18.55 42.21
CA ALA A 97 14.27 17.74 41.23
C ALA A 97 13.25 16.94 40.45
N HIS A 98 12.93 17.37 39.23
CA HIS A 98 12.22 16.54 38.28
C HIS A 98 13.11 15.34 37.99
N VAL A 99 12.81 14.24 38.61
CA VAL A 99 13.32 12.92 38.28
C VAL A 99 12.97 12.69 36.80
N VAL A 100 13.95 12.89 35.93
CA VAL A 100 13.88 12.38 34.55
C VAL A 100 13.70 10.88 34.72
N PRO A 101 12.55 10.29 34.33
CA PRO A 101 12.42 8.85 34.42
C PRO A 101 13.58 8.24 33.66
N ASP A 102 14.23 7.24 34.22
CA ASP A 102 15.38 6.57 33.63
C ASP A 102 14.93 5.81 32.37
N ILE A 103 14.74 6.61 31.29
CA ILE A 103 14.37 6.13 29.96
C ILE A 103 15.46 5.21 29.42
N ALA A 104 16.68 5.32 29.97
CA ALA A 104 17.82 4.49 29.60
C ALA A 104 17.65 3.03 30.05
N ASP A 105 17.08 2.78 31.25
CA ASP A 105 16.87 1.42 31.76
C ASP A 105 15.65 0.73 31.10
N ALA A 106 14.58 1.46 30.79
CA ALA A 106 13.44 0.90 30.05
C ALA A 106 13.78 0.50 28.59
N LEU A 107 14.90 0.97 28.06
CA LEU A 107 15.39 0.66 26.70
C LEU A 107 16.53 -0.37 26.71
N ALA A 108 17.13 -0.65 27.87
CA ALA A 108 18.19 -1.66 27.98
C ALA A 108 17.64 -3.10 27.87
N ASP A 109 16.39 -3.32 28.31
CA ASP A 109 15.74 -4.64 28.35
C ASP A 109 14.90 -4.99 27.11
N ALA A 110 14.88 -4.13 26.07
CA ALA A 110 14.10 -4.38 24.88
C ALA A 110 14.70 -5.50 24.01
N SER A 111 14.09 -6.68 24.09
CA SER A 111 14.42 -7.86 23.28
C SER A 111 14.09 -7.67 21.78
N ASP A 112 14.52 -8.58 20.91
CA ASP A 112 14.18 -8.59 19.49
C ASP A 112 12.65 -8.64 19.23
N ASP A 113 11.85 -9.15 20.16
CA ASP A 113 10.38 -9.16 20.11
C ASP A 113 9.77 -7.75 20.07
N ASP A 114 10.44 -6.76 20.68
CA ASP A 114 10.00 -5.36 20.67
C ASP A 114 10.12 -4.66 19.30
N ILE A 115 10.96 -5.17 18.39
CA ILE A 115 11.13 -4.57 17.06
C ILE A 115 9.88 -4.73 16.20
N GLY A 116 9.20 -5.86 16.32
CA GLY A 116 7.91 -6.10 15.65
C GLY A 116 6.84 -5.10 16.12
N ASP A 117 6.74 -4.87 17.41
CA ASP A 117 5.83 -3.91 18.00
C ASP A 117 6.15 -2.47 17.59
N ASP A 118 7.41 -2.08 17.55
CA ASP A 118 7.83 -0.75 17.11
C ASP A 118 7.47 -0.51 15.64
N LEU A 119 7.65 -1.54 14.79
CA LEU A 119 7.28 -1.47 13.38
C LEU A 119 5.76 -1.35 13.19
N LEU A 120 4.99 -2.08 13.99
CA LEU A 120 3.52 -1.98 13.99
C LEU A 120 3.06 -0.57 14.41
N ARG A 121 3.69 0.02 15.45
CA ARG A 121 3.43 1.43 15.85
C ARG A 121 3.73 2.40 14.71
N LEU A 122 4.86 2.22 14.00
CA LEU A 122 5.21 3.06 12.84
C LEU A 122 4.17 2.94 11.71
N ILE A 123 3.68 1.73 11.43
CA ILE A 123 2.62 1.49 10.45
C ILE A 123 1.36 2.28 10.82
N PHE A 124 0.86 2.14 12.05
CA PHE A 124 -0.33 2.84 12.51
C PHE A 124 -0.16 4.36 12.53
N THR A 125 1.03 4.85 12.88
CA THR A 125 1.32 6.28 12.88
C THR A 125 1.38 6.85 11.46
N SER A 126 2.06 6.18 10.52
CA SER A 126 2.16 6.60 9.12
C SER A 126 0.81 6.62 8.40
N CYS A 127 -0.09 5.72 8.76
CA CYS A 127 -1.43 5.59 8.20
C CYS A 127 -2.51 6.28 9.05
N HIS A 128 -2.14 7.22 9.94
CA HIS A 128 -3.11 7.87 10.84
C HIS A 128 -4.17 8.67 10.08
N PRO A 129 -5.48 8.52 10.39
CA PRO A 129 -6.57 9.18 9.65
C PRO A 129 -6.61 10.71 9.78
N VAL A 130 -5.82 11.31 10.67
CA VAL A 130 -5.60 12.78 10.69
C VAL A 130 -4.92 13.27 9.40
N LEU A 131 -4.22 12.39 8.70
CA LEU A 131 -3.60 12.67 7.41
C LEU A 131 -4.57 12.40 6.26
N SER A 132 -4.48 13.20 5.19
CA SER A 132 -5.17 12.86 3.94
C SER A 132 -4.64 11.55 3.35
N THR A 133 -5.44 10.86 2.55
CA THR A 133 -5.06 9.60 1.89
C THR A 133 -3.73 9.71 1.13
N ASP A 134 -3.57 10.76 0.33
CA ASP A 134 -2.31 11.01 -0.40
C ASP A 134 -1.10 11.20 0.53
N ALA A 135 -1.31 11.84 1.67
CA ALA A 135 -0.24 12.06 2.65
C ALA A 135 0.13 10.74 3.36
N ARG A 136 -0.86 9.91 3.70
CA ARG A 136 -0.66 8.56 4.26
C ARG A 136 0.14 7.69 3.29
N VAL A 137 -0.25 7.65 2.02
CA VAL A 137 0.46 6.88 0.97
C VAL A 137 1.91 7.35 0.84
N ALA A 138 2.15 8.65 0.68
CA ALA A 138 3.50 9.17 0.51
C ALA A 138 4.38 8.92 1.74
N LEU A 139 3.84 9.11 2.94
CA LEU A 139 4.56 8.90 4.20
C LEU A 139 4.87 7.41 4.43
N THR A 140 3.92 6.52 4.16
CA THR A 140 4.10 5.06 4.27
C THR A 140 5.18 4.56 3.33
N LEU A 141 5.16 4.97 2.06
CA LEU A 141 6.21 4.60 1.11
C LEU A 141 7.58 5.15 1.51
N ARG A 142 7.63 6.34 2.11
CA ARG A 142 8.87 6.94 2.58
C ARG A 142 9.45 6.19 3.79
N LEU A 143 8.64 5.99 4.84
CA LEU A 143 9.11 5.48 6.14
C LEU A 143 9.17 3.95 6.20
N LEU A 144 8.24 3.27 5.55
CA LEU A 144 8.11 1.80 5.58
C LEU A 144 8.60 1.15 4.28
N GLY A 145 8.40 1.81 3.14
CA GLY A 145 8.86 1.36 1.83
C GLY A 145 10.33 1.66 1.57
N GLY A 146 10.93 2.59 2.32
CA GLY A 146 12.29 3.02 2.10
C GLY A 146 12.52 3.75 0.77
N LEU A 147 11.44 4.17 0.08
CA LEU A 147 11.52 4.86 -1.19
C LEU A 147 12.01 6.30 -1.01
N THR A 148 12.81 6.75 -1.94
CA THR A 148 13.19 8.16 -2.04
C THR A 148 12.02 9.01 -2.52
N THR A 149 12.04 10.31 -2.23
CA THR A 149 11.03 11.26 -2.71
C THR A 149 10.89 11.23 -4.23
N GLY A 150 12.03 11.11 -4.94
CA GLY A 150 12.05 11.01 -6.40
C GLY A 150 11.43 9.71 -6.93
N GLU A 151 11.61 8.57 -6.25
CA GLU A 151 10.96 7.30 -6.61
C GLU A 151 9.45 7.37 -6.41
N ILE A 152 8.99 7.95 -5.29
CA ILE A 152 7.56 8.16 -5.03
C ILE A 152 6.97 9.12 -6.08
N ALA A 153 7.68 10.20 -6.41
CA ALA A 153 7.26 11.18 -7.41
C ALA A 153 7.08 10.53 -8.80
N ARG A 154 8.05 9.72 -9.22
CA ARG A 154 7.94 8.94 -10.47
C ARG A 154 6.81 7.94 -10.43
N ALA A 155 6.64 7.23 -9.30
CA ALA A 155 5.60 6.22 -9.14
C ALA A 155 4.18 6.79 -9.27
N PHE A 156 3.97 8.04 -8.86
CA PHE A 156 2.65 8.69 -8.90
C PHE A 156 2.55 9.80 -9.96
N LEU A 157 3.53 9.92 -10.86
CA LEU A 157 3.62 10.98 -11.87
C LEU A 157 3.34 12.39 -11.30
N THR A 158 3.87 12.63 -10.12
CA THR A 158 3.73 13.88 -9.38
C THR A 158 5.09 14.57 -9.29
N PRO A 159 5.18 15.90 -9.42
CA PRO A 159 6.46 16.60 -9.28
C PRO A 159 7.13 16.32 -7.93
N GLU A 160 8.44 16.06 -7.93
CA GLU A 160 9.19 15.73 -6.71
C GLU A 160 9.04 16.77 -5.58
N PRO A 161 9.06 18.10 -5.85
CA PRO A 161 8.80 19.11 -4.81
C PRO A 161 7.43 18.96 -4.15
N THR A 162 6.41 18.52 -4.90
CA THR A 162 5.06 18.29 -4.37
C THR A 162 5.05 17.13 -3.39
N ILE A 163 5.72 16.03 -3.72
CA ILE A 163 5.86 14.87 -2.81
C ILE A 163 6.67 15.27 -1.57
N ALA A 164 7.79 16.00 -1.74
CA ALA A 164 8.59 16.48 -0.62
C ALA A 164 7.76 17.32 0.36
N GLN A 165 7.01 18.30 -0.15
CA GLN A 165 6.11 19.13 0.68
C GLN A 165 5.02 18.31 1.35
N ARG A 166 4.45 17.32 0.64
CA ARG A 166 3.41 16.42 1.19
C ARG A 166 3.95 15.64 2.38
N ILE A 167 5.14 15.05 2.28
CA ILE A 167 5.80 14.33 3.37
C ILE A 167 6.10 15.25 4.55
N VAL A 168 6.67 16.43 4.29
CA VAL A 168 6.98 17.41 5.36
C VAL A 168 5.72 17.86 6.09
N ARG A 169 4.64 18.16 5.34
CA ARG A 169 3.34 18.54 5.94
C ARG A 169 2.74 17.41 6.74
N ALA A 170 2.81 16.16 6.24
CA ALA A 170 2.33 14.98 6.97
C ALA A 170 3.00 14.84 8.33
N LYS A 171 4.32 14.91 8.39
CA LYS A 171 5.08 14.85 9.64
C LYS A 171 4.70 15.98 10.61
N ARG A 172 4.60 17.22 10.11
CA ARG A 172 4.16 18.38 10.92
C ARG A 172 2.73 18.20 11.44
N THR A 173 1.83 17.64 10.65
CA THR A 173 0.45 17.38 11.07
C THR A 173 0.40 16.33 12.18
N LEU A 174 1.18 15.25 12.08
CA LEU A 174 1.29 14.25 13.14
C LEU A 174 1.82 14.85 14.44
N ALA A 175 2.89 15.64 14.36
CA ALA A 175 3.49 16.32 15.51
C ALA A 175 2.52 17.32 16.15
N ALA A 176 1.87 18.18 15.34
CA ALA A 176 0.90 19.16 15.83
C ALA A 176 -0.36 18.55 16.45
N ALA A 177 -0.79 17.39 15.94
CA ALA A 177 -1.90 16.63 16.49
C ALA A 177 -1.49 15.74 17.70
N HIS A 178 -0.24 15.80 18.12
CA HIS A 178 0.31 14.97 19.20
C HIS A 178 -0.04 13.49 19.07
N VAL A 179 0.02 12.96 17.82
CA VAL A 179 -0.33 11.56 17.55
C VAL A 179 0.65 10.66 18.31
N PRO A 180 0.15 9.80 19.23
CA PRO A 180 1.02 8.97 20.02
C PRO A 180 1.66 7.86 19.16
N PHE A 181 2.92 7.53 19.47
CA PHE A 181 3.64 6.41 18.83
C PHE A 181 3.30 5.11 19.55
N GLU A 182 2.11 4.56 19.27
CA GLU A 182 1.58 3.37 19.96
C GLU A 182 0.72 2.51 19.03
N VAL A 183 0.49 1.27 19.44
CA VAL A 183 -0.56 0.43 18.82
C VAL A 183 -1.90 0.91 19.35
N PRO A 184 -2.90 1.17 18.49
CA PRO A 184 -4.20 1.65 18.93
C PRO A 184 -4.87 0.70 19.94
N ALA A 185 -5.61 1.27 20.89
CA ALA A 185 -6.45 0.51 21.81
C ALA A 185 -7.49 -0.35 21.07
N ALA A 186 -8.00 -1.39 21.71
CA ALA A 186 -8.83 -2.41 21.07
C ALA A 186 -10.09 -1.85 20.39
N ASP A 187 -10.69 -0.81 20.94
CA ASP A 187 -11.87 -0.11 20.38
C ASP A 187 -11.56 0.72 19.13
N ALA A 188 -10.40 1.36 19.08
CA ALA A 188 -9.94 2.17 17.95
C ALA A 188 -9.25 1.33 16.86
N ARG A 189 -8.78 0.12 17.19
CA ARG A 189 -7.95 -0.73 16.32
C ARG A 189 -8.61 -1.05 14.97
N PRO A 190 -9.91 -1.45 14.89
CA PRO A 190 -10.53 -1.80 13.61
C PRO A 190 -10.52 -0.64 12.62
N ALA A 191 -10.89 0.57 13.03
CA ALA A 191 -10.89 1.75 12.17
C ALA A 191 -9.48 2.15 11.73
N ARG A 192 -8.51 2.04 12.65
CA ARG A 192 -7.11 2.33 12.37
C ARG A 192 -6.49 1.30 11.43
N LEU A 193 -6.82 0.02 11.61
CA LEU A 193 -6.41 -1.06 10.72
C LEU A 193 -7.00 -0.89 9.31
N ALA A 194 -8.28 -0.52 9.20
CA ALA A 194 -8.91 -0.21 7.92
C ALA A 194 -8.13 0.89 7.15
N SER A 195 -7.67 1.94 7.85
CA SER A 195 -6.82 2.98 7.25
C SER A 195 -5.48 2.44 6.74
N VAL A 196 -4.85 1.50 7.44
CA VAL A 196 -3.61 0.83 7.01
C VAL A 196 -3.85 0.01 5.76
N LEU A 197 -4.89 -0.82 5.78
CA LEU A 197 -5.25 -1.69 4.65
C LEU A 197 -5.59 -0.88 3.40
N GLU A 198 -6.31 0.24 3.55
CA GLU A 198 -6.60 1.17 2.47
C GLU A 198 -5.32 1.69 1.81
N VAL A 199 -4.34 2.13 2.60
CA VAL A 199 -3.07 2.67 2.08
C VAL A 199 -2.30 1.60 1.30
N ILE A 200 -2.15 0.39 1.86
CA ILE A 200 -1.44 -0.71 1.19
C ILE A 200 -2.15 -1.08 -0.12
N TYR A 201 -3.49 -1.14 -0.10
CA TYR A 201 -4.28 -1.46 -1.28
C TYR A 201 -4.17 -0.40 -2.37
N LEU A 202 -4.16 0.89 -2.01
CA LEU A 202 -3.98 1.99 -2.96
C LEU A 202 -2.60 1.94 -3.65
N VAL A 203 -1.55 1.63 -2.90
CA VAL A 203 -0.20 1.43 -3.45
C VAL A 203 -0.19 0.25 -4.43
N PHE A 204 -0.83 -0.87 -4.04
CA PHE A 204 -0.95 -2.04 -4.89
C PHE A 204 -1.71 -1.74 -6.18
N ASN A 205 -2.86 -1.08 -6.07
CA ASN A 205 -3.70 -0.74 -7.22
C ASN A 205 -2.99 0.13 -8.24
N GLU A 206 -2.26 1.16 -7.79
CA GLU A 206 -1.46 2.00 -8.68
C GLU A 206 -0.34 1.20 -9.37
N GLY A 207 0.21 0.21 -8.68
CA GLY A 207 1.18 -0.73 -9.26
C GLY A 207 0.56 -1.70 -10.25
N HIS A 208 -0.62 -2.21 -9.94
CA HIS A 208 -1.31 -3.21 -10.74
C HIS A 208 -1.98 -2.63 -12.00
N ALA A 209 -2.56 -1.43 -11.89
CA ALA A 209 -3.20 -0.71 -13.00
C ALA A 209 -2.91 0.78 -12.85
N ALA A 210 -1.90 1.26 -13.57
CA ALA A 210 -1.48 2.65 -13.49
C ALA A 210 -2.60 3.59 -13.96
N THR A 211 -2.97 4.54 -13.11
CA THR A 211 -4.09 5.46 -13.37
C THR A 211 -3.77 6.51 -14.44
N SER A 212 -2.48 6.68 -14.77
CA SER A 212 -2.02 7.68 -15.74
C SER A 212 -0.64 7.32 -16.30
N GLY A 213 -0.26 7.93 -17.43
CA GLY A 213 1.04 7.76 -18.07
C GLY A 213 1.05 6.68 -19.15
N ASP A 214 2.26 6.35 -19.61
CA ASP A 214 2.48 5.48 -20.79
C ASP A 214 2.56 3.99 -20.44
N ASP A 215 2.80 3.67 -19.17
CA ASP A 215 2.90 2.30 -18.70
C ASP A 215 1.54 1.80 -18.20
N TRP A 216 1.22 0.55 -18.52
CA TRP A 216 0.01 -0.13 -18.04
C TRP A 216 0.11 -0.58 -16.58
N THR A 217 1.31 -0.94 -16.13
CA THR A 217 1.58 -1.44 -14.78
C THR A 217 2.87 -0.85 -14.21
N ARG A 218 3.00 -0.82 -12.89
CA ARG A 218 4.21 -0.41 -12.14
C ARG A 218 4.59 -1.51 -11.14
N PRO A 219 5.26 -2.58 -11.60
CA PRO A 219 5.52 -3.78 -10.78
C PRO A 219 6.20 -3.49 -9.44
N ALA A 220 7.12 -2.52 -9.39
CA ALA A 220 7.81 -2.16 -8.15
C ALA A 220 6.86 -1.69 -7.03
N LEU A 221 5.74 -1.03 -7.35
CA LEU A 221 4.72 -0.69 -6.35
C LEU A 221 3.94 -1.91 -5.88
N CYS A 222 3.65 -2.86 -6.78
CA CYS A 222 3.03 -4.12 -6.39
C CYS A 222 3.92 -4.91 -5.43
N ASP A 223 5.22 -5.02 -5.75
CA ASP A 223 6.19 -5.74 -4.92
C ASP A 223 6.30 -5.11 -3.53
N GLU A 224 6.32 -3.77 -3.46
CA GLU A 224 6.38 -3.05 -2.19
C GLU A 224 5.09 -3.22 -1.38
N ALA A 225 3.92 -3.10 -2.00
CA ALA A 225 2.64 -3.33 -1.31
C ALA A 225 2.53 -4.78 -0.79
N LEU A 226 2.96 -5.77 -1.58
CA LEU A 226 3.03 -7.17 -1.15
C LEU A 226 3.97 -7.35 0.04
N ARG A 227 5.15 -6.72 0.01
CA ARG A 227 6.08 -6.74 1.13
C ARG A 227 5.46 -6.17 2.40
N LEU A 228 4.83 -4.99 2.32
CA LEU A 228 4.15 -4.34 3.45
C LEU A 228 2.99 -5.19 3.98
N GLY A 229 2.16 -5.74 3.09
CA GLY A 229 1.06 -6.62 3.47
C GLY A 229 1.52 -7.89 4.20
N ARG A 230 2.61 -8.51 3.73
CA ARG A 230 3.21 -9.69 4.39
C ARG A 230 3.80 -9.36 5.76
N VAL A 231 4.45 -8.21 5.89
CA VAL A 231 4.95 -7.72 7.19
C VAL A 231 3.77 -7.52 8.15
N LEU A 232 2.72 -6.83 7.70
CA LEU A 232 1.52 -6.62 8.51
C LEU A 232 0.86 -7.94 8.92
N ALA A 233 0.77 -8.93 8.02
CA ALA A 233 0.22 -10.25 8.33
C ALA A 233 1.07 -11.05 9.34
N GLY A 234 2.37 -10.78 9.40
CA GLY A 234 3.26 -11.32 10.44
C GLY A 234 3.05 -10.66 11.80
N LEU A 235 2.75 -9.35 11.81
CA LEU A 235 2.55 -8.55 13.03
C LEU A 235 1.10 -8.61 13.56
N ALA A 236 0.14 -8.94 12.71
CA ALA A 236 -1.29 -9.04 13.03
C ALA A 236 -1.87 -10.34 12.42
N PRO A 237 -1.41 -11.52 12.87
CA PRO A 237 -1.71 -12.81 12.23
C PRO A 237 -3.17 -13.26 12.38
N ASP A 238 -3.89 -12.69 13.36
CA ASP A 238 -5.27 -13.05 13.71
C ASP A 238 -6.31 -12.13 13.07
N GLU A 239 -5.87 -11.16 12.25
CA GLU A 239 -6.74 -10.22 11.59
C GLU A 239 -7.14 -10.75 10.19
N SER A 240 -8.40 -11.21 10.06
CA SER A 240 -8.93 -11.81 8.84
C SER A 240 -8.77 -10.91 7.61
N GLU A 241 -9.03 -9.60 7.73
CA GLU A 241 -8.94 -8.64 6.62
C GLU A 241 -7.49 -8.33 6.20
N VAL A 242 -6.52 -8.45 7.10
CA VAL A 242 -5.10 -8.38 6.74
C VAL A 242 -4.73 -9.56 5.84
N LEU A 243 -5.14 -10.76 6.22
CA LEU A 243 -4.93 -11.97 5.41
C LEU A 243 -5.71 -11.92 4.10
N GLY A 244 -6.93 -11.35 4.13
CA GLY A 244 -7.75 -11.09 2.95
C GLY A 244 -7.05 -10.17 1.96
N LEU A 245 -6.48 -9.05 2.42
CA LEU A 245 -5.72 -8.14 1.57
C LEU A 245 -4.46 -8.80 1.00
N VAL A 246 -3.70 -9.55 1.80
CA VAL A 246 -2.53 -10.29 1.29
C VAL A 246 -2.96 -11.30 0.23
N ALA A 247 -4.03 -12.06 0.47
CA ALA A 247 -4.57 -13.02 -0.49
C ALA A 247 -4.96 -12.33 -1.80
N LEU A 248 -5.67 -11.20 -1.73
CA LEU A 248 -6.06 -10.42 -2.90
C LEU A 248 -4.84 -9.98 -3.72
N MET A 249 -3.86 -9.38 -3.06
CA MET A 249 -2.65 -8.88 -3.72
C MET A 249 -1.82 -10.01 -4.34
N GLU A 250 -1.63 -11.14 -3.64
CA GLU A 250 -0.91 -12.30 -4.17
C GLU A 250 -1.60 -12.86 -5.43
N LEU A 251 -2.93 -13.05 -5.37
CA LEU A 251 -3.72 -13.57 -6.49
C LEU A 251 -3.74 -12.61 -7.69
N GLN A 252 -3.84 -11.31 -7.46
CA GLN A 252 -3.78 -10.32 -8.52
C GLN A 252 -2.38 -10.18 -9.12
N ALA A 253 -1.33 -10.19 -8.28
CA ALA A 253 0.06 -10.12 -8.72
C ALA A 253 0.48 -11.36 -9.51
N SER A 254 -0.12 -12.53 -9.24
CA SER A 254 0.20 -13.77 -9.96
C SER A 254 0.07 -13.65 -11.48
N ARG A 255 -0.80 -12.78 -11.96
CA ARG A 255 -1.07 -12.60 -13.38
C ARG A 255 -0.34 -11.42 -14.04
N MET A 256 0.54 -10.72 -13.31
CA MET A 256 1.24 -9.53 -13.83
C MET A 256 1.94 -9.79 -15.16
N HIS A 257 2.64 -10.91 -15.31
CA HIS A 257 3.32 -11.28 -16.57
C HIS A 257 2.38 -11.61 -17.75
N ALA A 258 1.10 -11.90 -17.48
CA ALA A 258 0.11 -12.18 -18.50
C ALA A 258 -0.75 -10.96 -18.88
N ARG A 259 -0.61 -9.84 -18.14
CA ARG A 259 -1.40 -8.63 -18.34
C ARG A 259 -0.99 -7.80 -19.56
N THR A 260 0.23 -8.03 -20.06
CA THR A 260 0.75 -7.37 -21.25
C THR A 260 1.29 -8.38 -22.24
N ASP A 261 1.16 -8.06 -23.54
CA ASP A 261 1.83 -8.79 -24.61
C ASP A 261 3.31 -8.40 -24.75
N ALA A 262 3.99 -8.95 -25.74
CA ALA A 262 5.40 -8.68 -26.02
C ALA A 262 5.68 -7.21 -26.43
N GLN A 263 4.65 -6.48 -26.84
CA GLN A 263 4.72 -5.06 -27.20
C GLN A 263 4.28 -4.14 -26.05
N GLY A 264 4.03 -4.69 -24.85
CA GLY A 264 3.57 -3.94 -23.67
C GLY A 264 2.09 -3.51 -23.75
N ARG A 265 1.31 -4.05 -24.69
CA ARG A 265 -0.11 -3.72 -24.83
C ARG A 265 -0.95 -4.50 -23.81
N PRO A 266 -2.02 -3.89 -23.25
CA PRO A 266 -2.90 -4.57 -22.32
C PRO A 266 -3.56 -5.81 -22.93
N VAL A 267 -3.58 -6.91 -22.15
CA VAL A 267 -4.30 -8.15 -22.45
C VAL A 267 -5.45 -8.30 -21.47
N LEU A 268 -6.69 -8.42 -22.00
CA LEU A 268 -7.88 -8.57 -21.17
C LEU A 268 -7.84 -9.89 -20.38
N LEU A 269 -8.47 -9.93 -19.21
CA LEU A 269 -8.42 -11.07 -18.28
C LEU A 269 -8.80 -12.40 -18.93
N LEU A 270 -9.80 -12.40 -19.80
CA LEU A 270 -10.29 -13.60 -20.48
C LEU A 270 -9.33 -14.11 -21.57
N ASP A 271 -8.50 -13.19 -22.11
CA ASP A 271 -7.56 -13.48 -23.18
C ASP A 271 -6.15 -13.78 -22.65
N GLN A 272 -5.95 -13.68 -21.32
CA GLN A 272 -4.65 -13.95 -20.70
C GLN A 272 -4.29 -15.42 -20.78
N ASP A 273 -3.05 -15.70 -21.18
CA ASP A 273 -2.46 -17.03 -21.08
C ASP A 273 -2.20 -17.37 -19.59
N ARG A 274 -3.03 -18.25 -19.04
CA ARG A 274 -2.97 -18.64 -17.63
C ARG A 274 -1.74 -19.48 -17.29
N SER A 275 -1.05 -20.05 -18.26
CA SER A 275 0.22 -20.73 -18.05
C SER A 275 1.35 -19.78 -17.61
N ARG A 276 1.18 -18.48 -17.91
CA ARG A 276 2.10 -17.39 -17.48
C ARG A 276 1.79 -16.83 -16.09
N TRP A 277 0.71 -17.30 -15.44
CA TRP A 277 0.39 -16.89 -14.09
C TRP A 277 1.34 -17.57 -13.10
N ASP A 278 1.84 -16.82 -12.11
CA ASP A 278 2.78 -17.34 -11.12
C ASP A 278 2.10 -18.33 -10.15
N PRO A 279 2.47 -19.64 -10.21
CA PRO A 279 1.83 -20.65 -9.38
C PRO A 279 2.21 -20.55 -7.91
N LEU A 280 3.35 -19.89 -7.57
CA LEU A 280 3.74 -19.66 -6.18
C LEU A 280 2.85 -18.62 -5.54
N LEU A 281 2.62 -17.49 -6.23
CA LEU A 281 1.73 -16.43 -5.76
C LEU A 281 0.30 -16.93 -5.64
N ILE A 282 -0.20 -17.74 -6.60
CA ILE A 282 -1.53 -18.38 -6.50
C ILE A 282 -1.63 -19.23 -5.24
N ARG A 283 -0.65 -20.14 -5.00
CA ARG A 283 -0.67 -20.99 -3.79
C ARG A 283 -0.65 -20.18 -2.49
N ARG A 284 0.19 -19.13 -2.42
CA ARG A 284 0.26 -18.24 -1.26
C ARG A 284 -1.04 -17.50 -1.03
N GLY A 285 -1.62 -16.93 -2.09
CA GLY A 285 -2.88 -16.21 -2.02
C GLY A 285 -4.03 -17.11 -1.57
N LEU A 286 -4.15 -18.32 -2.11
CA LEU A 286 -5.16 -19.29 -1.70
C LEU A 286 -4.97 -19.74 -0.24
N ALA A 287 -3.74 -19.96 0.21
CA ALA A 287 -3.45 -20.30 1.61
C ALA A 287 -3.78 -19.13 2.57
N ALA A 288 -3.47 -17.90 2.19
CA ALA A 288 -3.84 -16.72 2.98
C ALA A 288 -5.37 -16.56 3.08
N LEU A 289 -6.10 -16.76 1.97
CA LEU A 289 -7.56 -16.73 1.94
C LEU A 289 -8.18 -17.85 2.82
N GLU A 290 -7.61 -19.05 2.79
CA GLU A 290 -8.07 -20.14 3.66
C GLU A 290 -7.88 -19.79 5.15
N ARG A 291 -6.74 -19.19 5.52
CA ARG A 291 -6.52 -18.71 6.88
C ARG A 291 -7.51 -17.61 7.27
N ALA A 292 -7.73 -16.62 6.41
CA ALA A 292 -8.73 -15.58 6.63
C ALA A 292 -10.12 -16.17 6.88
N THR A 293 -10.50 -17.18 6.09
CA THR A 293 -11.77 -17.89 6.22
C THR A 293 -11.91 -18.60 7.58
N LYS A 294 -10.84 -19.22 8.07
CA LYS A 294 -10.83 -19.92 9.38
C LYS A 294 -10.95 -18.95 10.56
N LEU A 295 -10.43 -17.72 10.43
CA LEU A 295 -10.46 -16.72 11.51
C LEU A 295 -11.81 -16.01 11.66
N GLY A 296 -12.49 -15.70 10.59
CA GLY A 296 -13.73 -14.90 10.66
C GLY A 296 -14.70 -15.11 9.51
N GLY A 297 -14.39 -16.03 8.59
CA GLY A 297 -15.13 -16.18 7.35
C GLY A 297 -14.77 -15.12 6.31
N VAL A 298 -15.31 -15.29 5.10
CA VAL A 298 -15.14 -14.33 4.01
C VAL A 298 -16.24 -13.27 4.14
N ARG A 299 -16.05 -12.32 5.06
CA ARG A 299 -17.09 -11.32 5.42
C ARG A 299 -16.67 -9.88 5.19
N GLY A 300 -15.37 -9.59 5.21
CA GLY A 300 -14.88 -8.25 4.99
C GLY A 300 -14.56 -7.98 3.51
N PRO A 301 -14.40 -6.70 3.12
CA PRO A 301 -14.26 -6.31 1.72
C PRO A 301 -13.01 -6.88 1.04
N TYR A 302 -11.89 -7.01 1.74
CA TYR A 302 -10.67 -7.57 1.14
C TYR A 302 -10.74 -9.09 1.01
N ALA A 303 -11.30 -9.79 2.00
CA ALA A 303 -11.49 -11.24 1.93
C ALA A 303 -12.48 -11.62 0.82
N LEU A 304 -13.55 -10.85 0.61
CA LEU A 304 -14.50 -11.04 -0.48
C LEU A 304 -13.85 -10.79 -1.86
N GLN A 305 -13.08 -9.71 -2.01
CA GLN A 305 -12.33 -9.44 -3.24
C GLN A 305 -11.26 -10.51 -3.52
N ALA A 306 -10.61 -11.04 -2.47
CA ALA A 306 -9.69 -12.16 -2.61
C ALA A 306 -10.41 -13.44 -3.08
N ALA A 307 -11.62 -13.71 -2.58
CA ALA A 307 -12.44 -14.83 -3.04
C ALA A 307 -12.85 -14.69 -4.51
N LEU A 308 -13.20 -13.47 -4.96
CA LEU A 308 -13.44 -13.17 -6.38
C LEU A 308 -12.19 -13.48 -7.22
N ALA A 309 -11.02 -13.00 -6.81
CA ALA A 309 -9.76 -13.29 -7.49
C ALA A 309 -9.42 -14.79 -7.49
N ALA A 310 -9.76 -15.52 -6.41
CA ALA A 310 -9.56 -16.95 -6.30
C ALA A 310 -10.42 -17.76 -7.28
N CYS A 311 -11.63 -17.31 -7.65
CA CYS A 311 -12.45 -17.96 -8.67
C CYS A 311 -11.72 -18.00 -10.02
N HIS A 312 -11.04 -16.90 -10.38
CA HIS A 312 -10.24 -16.86 -11.61
C HIS A 312 -8.94 -17.68 -11.49
N ALA A 313 -8.29 -17.65 -10.34
CA ALA A 313 -7.01 -18.35 -10.14
C ALA A 313 -7.14 -19.89 -10.05
N ARG A 314 -8.32 -20.38 -9.63
CA ARG A 314 -8.62 -21.83 -9.58
C ARG A 314 -8.98 -22.40 -10.95
N ALA A 315 -9.53 -21.60 -11.84
CA ALA A 315 -9.94 -22.02 -13.17
C ALA A 315 -8.69 -22.21 -14.07
N ARG A 316 -8.56 -23.38 -14.71
CA ARG A 316 -7.43 -23.68 -15.59
C ARG A 316 -7.47 -22.90 -16.89
N GLN A 317 -8.64 -22.62 -17.39
CA GLN A 317 -8.90 -21.78 -18.58
C GLN A 317 -10.05 -20.82 -18.28
N ALA A 318 -10.20 -19.79 -19.11
CA ALA A 318 -11.20 -18.74 -18.89
C ALA A 318 -12.63 -19.28 -18.84
N SER A 319 -12.93 -20.30 -19.65
CA SER A 319 -14.21 -21.00 -19.70
C SER A 319 -14.59 -21.72 -18.41
N ASP A 320 -13.61 -22.10 -17.58
CA ASP A 320 -13.83 -22.85 -16.34
C ASP A 320 -14.13 -21.92 -15.15
N THR A 321 -14.19 -20.60 -15.38
CA THR A 321 -14.46 -19.62 -14.32
C THR A 321 -15.90 -19.75 -13.84
N ASP A 322 -16.09 -19.94 -12.53
CA ASP A 322 -17.43 -20.01 -11.92
C ASP A 322 -18.02 -18.61 -11.75
N TRP A 323 -18.71 -18.16 -12.80
CA TRP A 323 -19.34 -16.85 -12.82
C TRP A 323 -20.53 -16.74 -11.87
N SER A 324 -21.23 -17.84 -11.60
CA SER A 324 -22.34 -17.86 -10.65
C SER A 324 -21.83 -17.61 -9.23
N GLN A 325 -20.71 -18.23 -8.85
CA GLN A 325 -20.04 -17.95 -7.57
C GLN A 325 -19.54 -16.50 -7.50
N ILE A 326 -19.01 -15.96 -8.61
CA ILE A 326 -18.56 -14.56 -8.66
C ILE A 326 -19.74 -13.59 -8.45
N VAL A 327 -20.91 -13.84 -9.04
CA VAL A 327 -22.12 -13.02 -8.79
C VAL A 327 -22.48 -13.04 -7.30
N ALA A 328 -22.57 -14.22 -6.68
CA ALA A 328 -22.89 -14.33 -5.26
C ALA A 328 -21.86 -13.61 -4.34
N LEU A 329 -20.58 -13.64 -4.71
CA LEU A 329 -19.54 -12.90 -3.97
C LEU A 329 -19.69 -11.38 -4.15
N TYR A 330 -20.09 -10.91 -5.33
CA TYR A 330 -20.39 -9.48 -5.54
C TYR A 330 -21.65 -9.05 -4.79
N ASP A 331 -22.70 -9.89 -4.72
CA ASP A 331 -23.87 -9.60 -3.88
C ASP A 331 -23.45 -9.38 -2.42
N ALA A 332 -22.62 -10.28 -1.86
CA ALA A 332 -22.08 -10.11 -0.51
C ALA A 332 -21.18 -8.88 -0.36
N LEU A 333 -20.38 -8.56 -1.39
CA LEU A 333 -19.52 -7.37 -1.37
C LEU A 333 -20.34 -6.07 -1.41
N ALA A 334 -21.44 -6.04 -2.16
CA ALA A 334 -22.33 -4.89 -2.23
C ALA A 334 -23.02 -4.59 -0.89
N GLU A 335 -23.27 -5.63 -0.06
CA GLU A 335 -23.83 -5.46 1.29
C GLU A 335 -22.82 -4.82 2.27
N VAL A 336 -21.53 -5.22 2.21
CA VAL A 336 -20.51 -4.76 3.18
C VAL A 336 -19.76 -3.51 2.73
N ALA A 337 -19.66 -3.28 1.42
CA ALA A 337 -18.96 -2.15 0.82
C ALA A 337 -19.74 -1.61 -0.39
N PRO A 338 -20.94 -1.05 -0.18
CA PRO A 338 -21.78 -0.55 -1.27
C PRO A 338 -21.05 0.55 -2.06
N SER A 339 -20.96 0.37 -3.37
CA SER A 339 -20.29 1.31 -4.26
C SER A 339 -20.79 1.14 -5.70
N PRO A 340 -20.99 2.22 -6.46
CA PRO A 340 -21.32 2.13 -7.89
C PRO A 340 -20.28 1.34 -8.70
N VAL A 341 -19.02 1.33 -8.28
CA VAL A 341 -17.97 0.52 -8.90
C VAL A 341 -18.18 -0.98 -8.63
N VAL A 342 -18.59 -1.34 -7.42
CA VAL A 342 -18.93 -2.74 -7.07
C VAL A 342 -20.12 -3.20 -7.91
N GLU A 343 -21.15 -2.37 -8.05
CA GLU A 343 -22.32 -2.66 -8.88
C GLU A 343 -21.96 -2.81 -10.37
N LEU A 344 -21.07 -1.96 -10.90
CA LEU A 344 -20.58 -2.09 -12.26
C LEU A 344 -19.85 -3.41 -12.48
N ASN A 345 -19.00 -3.81 -11.56
CA ASN A 345 -18.26 -5.07 -11.63
C ASN A 345 -19.22 -6.28 -11.47
N ARG A 346 -20.23 -6.15 -10.59
CA ARG A 346 -21.30 -7.14 -10.47
C ARG A 346 -22.07 -7.32 -11.77
N ALA A 347 -22.38 -6.22 -12.46
CA ALA A 347 -23.06 -6.29 -13.76
C ALA A 347 -22.21 -7.04 -14.81
N VAL A 348 -20.88 -6.87 -14.82
CA VAL A 348 -19.98 -7.68 -15.68
C VAL A 348 -20.12 -9.16 -15.36
N ALA A 349 -20.11 -9.55 -14.08
CA ALA A 349 -20.27 -10.94 -13.67
C ALA A 349 -21.64 -11.52 -14.06
N VAL A 350 -22.70 -10.74 -13.89
CA VAL A 350 -24.06 -11.09 -14.35
C VAL A 350 -24.08 -11.30 -15.87
N GLY A 351 -23.40 -10.45 -16.63
CA GLY A 351 -23.28 -10.60 -18.08
C GLY A 351 -22.58 -11.88 -18.53
N MET A 352 -21.62 -12.32 -17.75
CA MET A 352 -20.90 -13.57 -18.00
C MET A 352 -21.71 -14.80 -17.57
N ALA A 353 -22.49 -14.71 -16.49
CA ALA A 353 -23.30 -15.82 -15.99
C ALA A 353 -24.63 -15.98 -16.70
N PHE A 354 -25.31 -14.87 -17.01
CA PHE A 354 -26.71 -14.85 -17.45
C PHE A 354 -26.93 -14.17 -18.81
N GLY A 355 -25.89 -13.68 -19.43
CA GLY A 355 -25.90 -13.06 -20.74
C GLY A 355 -25.88 -11.52 -20.74
N PRO A 356 -25.48 -10.92 -21.87
CA PRO A 356 -25.21 -9.49 -21.99
C PRO A 356 -26.44 -8.59 -21.83
N ALA A 357 -27.65 -9.09 -22.12
CA ALA A 357 -28.87 -8.29 -21.98
C ALA A 357 -29.19 -7.97 -20.53
N ALA A 358 -29.11 -8.96 -19.62
CA ALA A 358 -29.33 -8.74 -18.19
C ALA A 358 -28.29 -7.79 -17.57
N ALA A 359 -27.03 -7.88 -18.03
CA ALA A 359 -25.97 -6.96 -17.56
C ALA A 359 -26.21 -5.53 -18.06
N LEU A 360 -26.67 -5.35 -19.30
CA LEU A 360 -26.90 -4.02 -19.87
C LEU A 360 -27.97 -3.25 -19.09
N GLU A 361 -29.00 -3.89 -18.61
CA GLU A 361 -30.04 -3.27 -17.76
C GLU A 361 -29.43 -2.72 -16.46
N LEU A 362 -28.53 -3.49 -15.82
CA LEU A 362 -27.84 -3.05 -14.59
C LEU A 362 -26.88 -1.89 -14.88
N VAL A 363 -26.13 -1.95 -15.96
CA VAL A 363 -25.18 -0.89 -16.35
C VAL A 363 -25.94 0.39 -16.76
N ASP A 364 -27.07 0.27 -17.45
CA ASP A 364 -27.89 1.42 -17.83
C ASP A 364 -28.48 2.14 -16.61
N ALA A 365 -28.80 1.43 -15.53
CA ALA A 365 -29.22 2.03 -14.25
C ALA A 365 -28.12 2.87 -13.57
N LEU A 366 -26.85 2.62 -13.89
CA LEU A 366 -25.69 3.33 -13.32
C LEU A 366 -25.27 4.57 -14.13
N ARG A 367 -25.85 4.83 -15.30
CA ARG A 367 -25.39 5.88 -16.25
C ARG A 367 -25.40 7.27 -15.69
N ASP A 368 -26.36 7.56 -14.83
CA ASP A 368 -26.57 8.90 -14.28
C ASP A 368 -25.98 9.06 -12.87
N ASP A 369 -25.23 8.05 -12.39
CA ASP A 369 -24.56 8.14 -11.09
C ASP A 369 -23.40 9.15 -11.15
N PRO A 370 -23.42 10.21 -10.31
CA PRO A 370 -22.39 11.24 -10.31
C PRO A 370 -20.98 10.69 -10.00
N ALA A 371 -20.87 9.62 -9.23
CA ALA A 371 -19.59 9.00 -8.89
C ALA A 371 -18.94 8.34 -10.10
N LEU A 372 -19.73 7.91 -11.09
CA LEU A 372 -19.26 7.27 -12.32
C LEU A 372 -19.15 8.22 -13.52
N ALA A 373 -19.54 9.50 -13.39
CA ALA A 373 -19.58 10.46 -14.49
C ALA A 373 -18.23 10.59 -15.25
N ARG A 374 -17.11 10.44 -14.53
CA ARG A 374 -15.75 10.50 -15.08
C ARG A 374 -15.03 9.15 -15.04
N TYR A 375 -15.74 8.06 -14.78
CA TYR A 375 -15.18 6.72 -14.66
C TYR A 375 -15.25 6.00 -16.00
N HIS A 376 -14.15 5.95 -16.72
CA HIS A 376 -14.04 5.42 -18.08
C HIS A 376 -14.46 3.94 -18.22
N TRP A 377 -14.42 3.18 -17.12
CA TRP A 377 -14.87 1.78 -17.15
C TRP A 377 -16.36 1.63 -17.38
N LEU A 378 -17.20 2.59 -16.97
CA LEU A 378 -18.64 2.53 -17.23
C LEU A 378 -18.96 2.48 -18.73
N PRO A 379 -18.53 3.45 -19.58
CA PRO A 379 -18.73 3.36 -21.01
C PRO A 379 -17.96 2.20 -21.65
N SER A 380 -16.80 1.78 -21.11
CA SER A 380 -16.06 0.62 -21.61
C SER A 380 -16.86 -0.68 -21.47
N VAL A 381 -17.44 -0.93 -20.29
CA VAL A 381 -18.28 -2.11 -20.01
C VAL A 381 -19.56 -2.06 -20.84
N ARG A 382 -20.21 -0.89 -20.91
CA ARG A 382 -21.41 -0.71 -21.73
C ARG A 382 -21.16 -1.00 -23.21
N GLY A 383 -20.05 -0.49 -23.75
CA GLY A 383 -19.61 -0.75 -25.11
C GLY A 383 -19.39 -2.23 -25.39
N ASP A 384 -18.78 -2.97 -24.47
CA ASP A 384 -18.58 -4.41 -24.55
C ASP A 384 -19.91 -5.18 -24.63
N LEU A 385 -20.87 -4.83 -23.77
CA LEU A 385 -22.18 -5.45 -23.74
C LEU A 385 -22.98 -5.16 -25.02
N LEU A 386 -22.94 -3.93 -25.51
CA LEU A 386 -23.58 -3.51 -26.74
C LEU A 386 -23.01 -4.26 -27.97
N ALA A 387 -21.66 -4.39 -28.02
CA ALA A 387 -21.02 -5.16 -29.09
C ALA A 387 -21.47 -6.64 -29.09
N LYS A 388 -21.53 -7.27 -27.90
CA LYS A 388 -22.05 -8.65 -27.74
C LYS A 388 -23.52 -8.82 -28.14
N LEU A 389 -24.30 -7.73 -28.08
CA LEU A 389 -25.70 -7.68 -28.50
C LEU A 389 -25.87 -7.30 -29.99
N GLY A 390 -24.80 -7.10 -30.75
CA GLY A 390 -24.82 -6.69 -32.16
C GLY A 390 -25.17 -5.21 -32.37
N ARG A 391 -25.16 -4.36 -31.32
CA ARG A 391 -25.45 -2.93 -31.39
C ARG A 391 -24.17 -2.14 -31.68
N ALA A 392 -23.57 -2.37 -32.85
CA ALA A 392 -22.25 -1.93 -33.25
C ALA A 392 -22.03 -0.39 -33.13
N ASP A 393 -22.95 0.42 -33.68
CA ASP A 393 -22.77 1.88 -33.68
C ASP A 393 -22.79 2.47 -32.26
N GLU A 394 -23.61 1.93 -31.37
CA GLU A 394 -23.67 2.33 -29.98
C GLU A 394 -22.40 1.89 -29.20
N ALA A 395 -21.93 0.66 -29.49
CA ALA A 395 -20.68 0.17 -28.90
C ALA A 395 -19.48 1.07 -29.26
N LYS A 396 -19.38 1.47 -30.55
CA LYS A 396 -18.33 2.40 -31.02
C LYS A 396 -18.38 3.74 -30.31
N ALA A 397 -19.57 4.29 -30.11
CA ALA A 397 -19.75 5.57 -29.41
C ALA A 397 -19.28 5.45 -27.94
N GLU A 398 -19.63 4.37 -27.25
CA GLU A 398 -19.22 4.15 -25.86
C GLU A 398 -17.71 3.91 -25.71
N PHE A 399 -17.06 3.14 -26.59
CA PHE A 399 -15.61 2.97 -26.56
C PHE A 399 -14.85 4.28 -26.80
N ARG A 400 -15.34 5.14 -27.72
CA ARG A 400 -14.75 6.48 -27.93
C ARG A 400 -14.90 7.34 -26.69
N ARG A 401 -16.07 7.36 -26.07
CA ARG A 401 -16.30 8.06 -24.81
C ARG A 401 -15.38 7.55 -23.69
N ALA A 402 -15.19 6.25 -23.57
CA ALA A 402 -14.25 5.67 -22.62
C ALA A 402 -12.80 6.13 -22.88
N ALA A 403 -12.37 6.17 -24.14
CA ALA A 403 -11.05 6.63 -24.55
C ALA A 403 -10.80 8.11 -24.23
N GLU A 404 -11.83 8.96 -24.25
CA GLU A 404 -11.73 10.39 -23.86
C GLU A 404 -11.57 10.56 -22.35
N LEU A 405 -12.09 9.64 -21.54
CA LEU A 405 -12.08 9.72 -20.08
C LEU A 405 -10.80 9.17 -19.45
N THR A 406 -10.16 8.18 -20.06
CA THR A 406 -8.94 7.59 -19.52
C THR A 406 -7.72 8.51 -19.66
N ARG A 407 -6.83 8.48 -18.66
CA ARG A 407 -5.54 9.19 -18.65
C ARG A 407 -4.35 8.30 -18.96
N ASN A 408 -4.59 7.00 -19.17
CA ASN A 408 -3.55 6.04 -19.51
C ASN A 408 -3.54 5.82 -21.03
N GLU A 409 -2.38 6.06 -21.66
CA GLU A 409 -2.25 6.00 -23.12
C GLU A 409 -2.45 4.59 -23.66
N ARG A 410 -1.97 3.56 -22.99
CA ARG A 410 -2.15 2.16 -23.41
C ARG A 410 -3.61 1.72 -23.39
N GLU A 411 -4.33 2.20 -22.38
CA GLU A 411 -5.76 1.93 -22.27
C GLU A 411 -6.55 2.68 -23.35
N ARG A 412 -6.20 3.94 -23.63
CA ARG A 412 -6.79 4.73 -24.71
C ARG A 412 -6.61 4.02 -26.07
N GLU A 413 -5.39 3.56 -26.38
CA GLU A 413 -5.12 2.81 -27.60
C GLU A 413 -5.96 1.53 -27.71
N LEU A 414 -6.14 0.80 -26.59
CA LEU A 414 -6.99 -0.39 -26.56
C LEU A 414 -8.44 -0.05 -26.86
N LEU A 415 -8.99 0.99 -26.22
CA LEU A 415 -10.38 1.42 -26.38
C LEU A 415 -10.67 1.91 -27.80
N LEU A 416 -9.74 2.66 -28.42
CA LEU A 416 -9.88 3.12 -29.80
C LEU A 416 -9.84 1.96 -30.81
N ARG A 417 -8.98 0.95 -30.58
CA ARG A 417 -9.01 -0.28 -31.39
C ARG A 417 -10.36 -1.00 -31.29
N ARG A 418 -10.87 -1.18 -30.07
CA ARG A 418 -12.19 -1.79 -29.85
C ARG A 418 -13.31 -1.00 -30.51
N ALA A 419 -13.20 0.34 -30.55
CA ALA A 419 -14.15 1.16 -31.31
C ALA A 419 -14.06 0.97 -32.83
N THR A 420 -12.95 0.48 -33.35
CA THR A 420 -12.79 0.19 -34.78
C THR A 420 -13.30 -1.21 -35.11
N ASP A 421 -13.08 -2.17 -34.22
CA ASP A 421 -13.39 -3.59 -34.42
C ASP A 421 -14.88 -3.93 -34.13
N ALA A 422 -15.60 -3.09 -33.40
CA ALA A 422 -17.02 -3.24 -33.11
C ALA A 422 -17.88 -2.77 -34.28
#